data_45d5ef7401e097658b94fd10c45f98c7
#
_entry.id   45d5ef7401e097658b94fd10c45f98c7
#
_cell.length_a   1.000
_cell.length_b   1.000
_cell.length_c   1.000
_cell.angle_alpha   90.00
_cell.angle_beta   90.00
_cell.angle_gamma   90.00
#
_symmetry.space_group_name_H-M   'P 1'
#
loop_
_entity.id
_entity.type
_entity.pdbx_description
1 polymer ?
#
loop_
_entity_poly.entity_id
_entity_poly.type
_entity_poly.pdbx_seq_one_letter_code
_entity_poly.pdbx_strand_id
1 'polypeptide(L)'
;TSTETVGFTSTGEWSFPVGTVTIKHFELPTNENNPAVRKRLETRFIVRTQQGWYGLTYRWRADGTDADLVPTGGSSADITITQANGSTRVQRWDFPSRENCMGCHNAGAGFALGLNTRQLNGVMTYPSTGISAHQLTTWSAIGMLDTTLSAGQIASLAKTSSVTDTSVSLTQRMRSYLDANCSHCHRPGGVLRSSWDARFDTPLALQGIVDVAPEGNFGIDGARVIKPGDKDKS
;
A
#
# COMPACT_ATOMS: atom_id res chain seq x y z
N THR A 1 23.54 8.55 -19.06
CA THR A 1 22.08 8.68 -18.85
C THR A 1 21.50 7.29 -18.96
N SER A 2 20.94 6.77 -17.85
CA SER A 2 20.22 5.49 -17.87
C SER A 2 19.02 5.66 -18.83
N THR A 3 18.90 4.74 -19.79
CA THR A 3 17.75 4.65 -20.70
C THR A 3 16.66 3.75 -20.08
N GLU A 4 16.80 3.40 -18.81
CA GLU A 4 15.89 2.52 -18.12
C GLU A 4 14.71 3.29 -17.58
N THR A 5 13.53 2.92 -18.03
CA THR A 5 12.26 3.53 -17.69
C THR A 5 11.36 2.54 -16.99
N VAL A 6 10.36 3.03 -16.28
CA VAL A 6 9.30 2.22 -15.71
C VAL A 6 8.35 1.78 -16.82
N GLY A 7 8.13 0.48 -16.94
CA GLY A 7 7.19 -0.10 -17.91
C GLY A 7 5.75 0.17 -17.48
N PHE A 8 5.10 1.08 -18.18
CA PHE A 8 3.72 1.49 -17.94
C PHE A 8 2.73 0.46 -18.49
N THR A 9 1.67 0.20 -17.71
CA THR A 9 0.47 -0.49 -18.20
C THR A 9 -0.78 0.25 -17.74
N SER A 10 -1.85 0.25 -18.55
CA SER A 10 -3.13 0.87 -18.19
C SER A 10 -3.87 0.11 -17.08
N THR A 11 -3.61 -1.18 -16.94
CA THR A 11 -4.18 -2.08 -15.92
C THR A 11 -3.09 -2.96 -15.32
N GLY A 12 -3.36 -3.55 -14.17
CA GLY A 12 -2.38 -4.44 -13.50
C GLY A 12 -1.22 -3.69 -12.87
N GLU A 13 -0.08 -4.38 -12.77
CA GLU A 13 1.10 -3.90 -12.06
C GLU A 13 2.19 -3.45 -13.06
N TRP A 14 2.87 -2.36 -12.74
CA TRP A 14 3.97 -1.83 -13.55
C TRP A 14 5.23 -2.66 -13.38
N SER A 15 6.09 -2.65 -14.40
CA SER A 15 7.42 -3.23 -14.33
C SER A 15 8.47 -2.16 -14.06
N PHE A 16 9.46 -2.49 -13.24
CA PHE A 16 10.50 -1.56 -12.83
C PHE A 16 11.86 -2.07 -13.27
N PRO A 17 12.80 -1.22 -13.75
CA PRO A 17 14.12 -1.64 -14.20
C PRO A 17 15.02 -2.07 -13.02
N VAL A 18 16.08 -2.83 -13.32
CA VAL A 18 17.15 -3.12 -12.38
C VAL A 18 17.74 -1.81 -11.86
N GLY A 19 18.04 -1.74 -10.56
CA GLY A 19 18.48 -0.49 -9.90
C GLY A 19 17.34 0.31 -9.28
N THR A 20 16.07 -0.05 -9.52
CA THR A 20 14.95 0.60 -8.85
C THR A 20 15.01 0.40 -7.35
N VAL A 21 14.79 1.50 -6.61
CA VAL A 21 14.64 1.50 -5.16
C VAL A 21 13.36 2.24 -4.79
N THR A 22 12.44 1.55 -4.10
CA THR A 22 11.28 2.21 -3.49
C THR A 22 11.55 2.41 -2.00
N ILE A 23 11.19 3.59 -1.49
CA ILE A 23 11.46 4.00 -0.10
C ILE A 23 10.13 4.35 0.56
N LYS A 24 9.88 3.79 1.76
CA LYS A 24 8.70 4.08 2.56
C LYS A 24 9.07 4.37 4.00
N HIS A 25 8.66 5.55 4.49
CA HIS A 25 8.79 5.92 5.90
C HIS A 25 7.52 5.59 6.66
N PHE A 26 7.68 5.14 7.90
CA PHE A 26 6.58 4.86 8.83
C PHE A 26 6.76 5.73 10.07
N GLU A 27 5.71 6.48 10.37
CA GLU A 27 5.60 7.34 11.54
C GLU A 27 4.30 7.00 12.29
N LEU A 28 4.36 7.05 13.61
CA LEU A 28 3.19 6.82 14.45
C LEU A 28 2.88 8.06 15.27
N PRO A 29 1.64 8.59 15.23
CA PRO A 29 1.20 9.57 16.21
C PRO A 29 1.26 8.97 17.61
N THR A 30 1.98 9.64 18.53
CA THR A 30 2.17 9.15 19.90
C THR A 30 1.33 9.91 20.93
N ASN A 31 0.50 10.85 20.48
CA ASN A 31 -0.44 11.59 21.31
C ASN A 31 -1.77 11.74 20.56
N GLU A 32 -2.84 11.12 21.09
CA GLU A 32 -4.17 11.15 20.46
C GLU A 32 -4.81 12.54 20.50
N ASN A 33 -4.45 13.39 21.50
CA ASN A 33 -4.89 14.78 21.58
C ASN A 33 -4.11 15.72 20.64
N ASN A 34 -2.94 15.32 20.20
CA ASN A 34 -2.12 16.07 19.25
C ASN A 34 -1.45 15.13 18.24
N PRO A 35 -2.14 14.74 17.16
CA PRO A 35 -1.61 13.83 16.15
C PRO A 35 -0.37 14.33 15.40
N ALA A 36 -0.02 15.61 15.54
CA ALA A 36 1.22 16.16 14.98
C ALA A 36 2.47 15.69 15.76
N VAL A 37 2.30 15.26 17.02
CA VAL A 37 3.38 14.63 17.79
C VAL A 37 3.58 13.21 17.28
N ARG A 38 4.57 13.04 16.39
CA ARG A 38 4.86 11.79 15.72
C ARG A 38 6.24 11.27 16.08
N LYS A 39 6.36 9.96 16.15
CA LYS A 39 7.63 9.26 16.24
C LYS A 39 7.91 8.57 14.91
N ARG A 40 9.06 8.88 14.30
CA ARG A 40 9.54 8.12 13.15
C ARG A 40 10.02 6.77 13.65
N LEU A 41 9.50 5.69 13.07
CA LEU A 41 9.76 4.33 13.53
C LEU A 41 10.74 3.60 12.63
N GLU A 42 10.44 3.57 11.33
CA GLU A 42 11.27 2.85 10.38
C GLU A 42 11.23 3.45 8.96
N THR A 43 12.26 3.13 8.22
CA THR A 43 12.32 3.34 6.77
C THR A 43 12.57 2.00 6.10
N ARG A 44 11.70 1.62 5.17
CA ARG A 44 11.84 0.40 4.37
C ARG A 44 12.28 0.73 2.96
N PHE A 45 13.14 -0.14 2.43
CA PHE A 45 13.59 -0.11 1.05
C PHE A 45 13.20 -1.41 0.38
N ILE A 46 12.61 -1.34 -0.81
CA ILE A 46 12.45 -2.48 -1.71
C ILE A 46 13.33 -2.22 -2.91
N VAL A 47 14.30 -3.09 -3.13
CA VAL A 47 15.41 -2.89 -4.09
C VAL A 47 15.35 -3.96 -5.16
N ARG A 48 15.44 -3.55 -6.44
CA ARG A 48 15.56 -4.44 -7.58
C ARG A 48 17.00 -4.58 -8.03
N THR A 49 17.52 -5.81 -8.00
CA THR A 49 18.84 -6.16 -8.55
C THR A 49 18.70 -7.09 -9.74
N GLN A 50 19.82 -7.46 -10.35
CA GLN A 50 19.86 -8.48 -11.40
C GLN A 50 19.41 -9.88 -10.88
N GLN A 51 19.60 -10.15 -9.58
CA GLN A 51 19.20 -11.41 -8.94
C GLN A 51 17.74 -11.42 -8.47
N GLY A 52 17.04 -10.28 -8.56
CA GLY A 52 15.66 -10.15 -8.14
C GLY A 52 15.44 -8.99 -7.17
N TRP A 53 14.36 -9.09 -6.40
CA TRP A 53 13.96 -8.09 -5.43
C TRP A 53 14.28 -8.53 -4.01
N TYR A 54 14.62 -7.57 -3.14
CA TYR A 54 14.76 -7.79 -1.71
C TYR A 54 14.34 -6.55 -0.91
N GLY A 55 13.99 -6.78 0.36
CA GLY A 55 13.61 -5.73 1.29
C GLY A 55 14.66 -5.46 2.35
N LEU A 56 14.79 -4.22 2.79
CA LEU A 56 15.59 -3.79 3.94
C LEU A 56 14.75 -2.89 4.83
N THR A 57 14.88 -3.07 6.14
CA THR A 57 14.25 -2.22 7.15
C THR A 57 15.31 -1.55 8.00
N TYR A 58 15.23 -0.22 8.12
CA TYR A 58 16.03 0.56 9.05
C TYR A 58 15.14 1.10 10.16
N ARG A 59 15.49 0.78 11.40
CA ARG A 59 14.81 1.28 12.59
C ARG A 59 15.44 2.59 13.02
N TRP A 60 14.65 3.65 13.16
CA TRP A 60 15.12 4.93 13.66
C TRP A 60 15.47 4.86 15.14
N ARG A 61 16.59 5.47 15.51
CA ARG A 61 17.04 5.66 16.89
C ARG A 61 16.03 6.56 17.64
N ALA A 62 16.02 6.46 18.95
CA ALA A 62 15.05 7.21 19.77
C ALA A 62 15.18 8.73 19.63
N ASP A 63 16.39 9.22 19.38
CA ASP A 63 16.71 10.63 19.16
C ASP A 63 16.37 11.12 17.75
N GLY A 64 16.02 10.21 16.82
CA GLY A 64 15.66 10.54 15.44
C GLY A 64 16.82 11.02 14.56
N THR A 65 18.08 10.91 15.03
CA THR A 65 19.25 11.42 14.30
C THR A 65 19.75 10.46 13.23
N ASP A 66 19.54 9.14 13.42
CA ASP A 66 20.00 8.10 12.50
C ASP A 66 19.16 6.84 12.64
N ALA A 67 19.38 5.86 11.77
CA ALA A 67 18.64 4.61 11.75
C ALA A 67 19.57 3.40 11.58
N ASP A 68 19.32 2.34 12.33
CA ASP A 68 20.11 1.12 12.31
C ASP A 68 19.40 0.04 11.46
N LEU A 69 20.18 -0.71 10.69
CA LEU A 69 19.66 -1.84 9.91
C LEU A 69 19.08 -2.89 10.84
N VAL A 70 17.82 -3.25 10.62
CA VAL A 70 17.16 -4.30 11.38
C VAL A 70 17.79 -5.66 11.08
N PRO A 71 18.04 -6.50 12.11
CA PRO A 71 18.55 -7.86 11.91
C PRO A 71 17.72 -8.67 10.92
N THR A 72 18.33 -9.65 10.27
CA THR A 72 17.68 -10.49 9.24
C THR A 72 16.37 -11.15 9.71
N GLY A 73 16.27 -11.49 10.99
CA GLY A 73 15.07 -12.08 11.60
C GLY A 73 14.00 -11.07 12.02
N GLY A 74 14.22 -9.78 11.79
CA GLY A 74 13.33 -8.73 12.28
C GLY A 74 13.60 -8.36 13.74
N SER A 75 12.80 -7.43 14.27
CA SER A 75 12.82 -7.03 15.67
C SER A 75 11.48 -6.40 16.06
N SER A 76 11.30 -6.03 17.32
CA SER A 76 10.13 -5.31 17.79
C SER A 76 10.49 -4.26 18.83
N ALA A 77 9.57 -3.31 19.04
CA ALA A 77 9.67 -2.35 20.13
C ALA A 77 8.28 -1.98 20.66
N ASP A 78 8.24 -1.62 21.92
CA ASP A 78 7.05 -1.09 22.56
C ASP A 78 7.06 0.44 22.44
N ILE A 79 5.98 1.00 21.90
CA ILE A 79 5.79 2.43 21.72
C ILE A 79 4.69 2.90 22.65
N THR A 80 5.02 3.83 23.53
CA THR A 80 4.03 4.44 24.43
C THR A 80 3.23 5.50 23.68
N ILE A 81 1.91 5.42 23.79
CA ILE A 81 0.94 6.36 23.20
C ILE A 81 0.15 7.01 24.32
N THR A 82 0.09 8.32 24.35
CA THR A 82 -0.81 9.10 25.23
C THR A 82 -2.21 9.09 24.61
N GLN A 83 -3.17 8.55 25.36
CA GLN A 83 -4.56 8.45 24.94
C GLN A 83 -5.31 9.79 25.13
N ALA A 84 -6.50 9.93 24.54
CA ALA A 84 -7.32 11.13 24.62
C ALA A 84 -7.70 11.50 26.05
N ASN A 85 -7.85 10.54 26.96
CA ASN A 85 -8.13 10.73 28.39
C ASN A 85 -6.89 11.06 29.26
N GLY A 86 -5.71 11.20 28.63
CA GLY A 86 -4.44 11.47 29.32
C GLY A 86 -3.71 10.23 29.87
N SER A 87 -4.34 9.04 29.88
CA SER A 87 -3.65 7.81 30.21
C SER A 87 -2.68 7.37 29.11
N THR A 88 -1.87 6.36 29.37
CA THR A 88 -0.97 5.79 28.36
C THR A 88 -1.36 4.37 28.03
N ARG A 89 -1.09 3.97 26.78
CA ARG A 89 -1.11 2.57 26.32
C ARG A 89 0.17 2.24 25.59
N VAL A 90 0.50 0.96 25.56
CA VAL A 90 1.64 0.44 24.80
C VAL A 90 1.13 -0.10 23.48
N GLN A 91 1.77 0.33 22.40
CA GLN A 91 1.61 -0.22 21.06
C GLN A 91 2.88 -0.98 20.70
N ARG A 92 2.79 -2.30 20.60
CA ARG A 92 3.88 -3.10 20.04
C ARG A 92 4.00 -2.79 18.55
N TRP A 93 5.23 -2.53 18.10
CA TRP A 93 5.56 -2.32 16.69
C TRP A 93 6.59 -3.36 16.25
N ASP A 94 6.26 -4.11 15.21
CA ASP A 94 7.14 -5.12 14.66
C ASP A 94 7.87 -4.56 13.43
N PHE A 95 9.20 -4.59 13.48
CA PHE A 95 10.08 -4.26 12.36
C PHE A 95 10.32 -5.54 11.56
N PRO A 96 9.85 -5.61 10.30
CA PRO A 96 9.84 -6.86 9.56
C PRO A 96 11.23 -7.37 9.21
N SER A 97 11.35 -8.68 9.14
CA SER A 97 12.48 -9.36 8.53
C SER A 97 12.53 -9.13 7.02
N ARG A 98 13.65 -9.46 6.37
CA ARG A 98 13.76 -9.44 4.90
C ARG A 98 12.76 -10.36 4.24
N GLU A 99 12.52 -11.54 4.80
CA GLU A 99 11.57 -12.52 4.32
C GLU A 99 10.14 -12.01 4.44
N ASN A 100 9.78 -11.36 5.56
CA ASN A 100 8.45 -10.76 5.74
C ASN A 100 8.14 -9.70 4.66
N CYS A 101 9.13 -8.91 4.23
CA CYS A 101 8.93 -7.96 3.14
C CYS A 101 8.46 -8.67 1.87
N MET A 102 9.12 -9.77 1.51
CA MET A 102 8.83 -10.51 0.28
C MET A 102 7.52 -11.31 0.34
N GLY A 103 6.95 -11.49 1.52
CA GLY A 103 5.60 -12.04 1.67
C GLY A 103 4.54 -11.20 0.94
N CYS A 104 4.63 -9.87 1.03
CA CYS A 104 3.74 -8.94 0.33
C CYS A 104 4.32 -8.46 -1.01
N HIS A 105 5.64 -8.16 -1.05
CA HIS A 105 6.35 -7.72 -2.25
C HIS A 105 6.79 -8.92 -3.09
N ASN A 106 5.82 -9.62 -3.68
CA ASN A 106 6.03 -10.85 -4.45
C ASN A 106 5.68 -10.67 -5.93
N ALA A 107 5.96 -11.67 -6.75
CA ALA A 107 5.74 -11.63 -8.19
C ALA A 107 4.25 -11.39 -8.56
N GLY A 108 3.32 -12.01 -7.83
CA GLY A 108 1.88 -11.82 -8.04
C GLY A 108 1.43 -10.37 -7.84
N ALA A 109 2.10 -9.64 -6.97
CA ALA A 109 1.83 -8.23 -6.65
C ALA A 109 2.74 -7.24 -7.40
N GLY A 110 3.59 -7.69 -8.33
CA GLY A 110 4.49 -6.83 -9.11
C GLY A 110 5.65 -6.24 -8.29
N PHE A 111 5.90 -6.72 -7.09
CA PHE A 111 6.94 -6.31 -6.14
C PHE A 111 6.84 -4.86 -5.64
N ALA A 112 6.62 -3.86 -6.50
CA ALA A 112 6.52 -2.44 -6.11
C ALA A 112 5.06 -2.07 -5.85
N LEU A 113 4.61 -2.24 -4.61
CA LEU A 113 3.21 -2.04 -4.22
C LEU A 113 2.80 -0.58 -4.31
N GLY A 114 1.58 -0.32 -4.81
CA GLY A 114 0.99 1.01 -4.87
C GLY A 114 1.43 1.89 -6.05
N LEU A 115 2.48 1.51 -6.76
CA LEU A 115 2.95 2.22 -7.96
C LEU A 115 2.30 1.60 -9.20
N ASN A 116 1.04 1.94 -9.43
CA ASN A 116 0.28 1.50 -10.60
C ASN A 116 -0.64 2.61 -11.09
N THR A 117 -1.20 2.42 -12.28
CA THR A 117 -1.98 3.44 -12.99
C THR A 117 -3.13 3.98 -12.15
N ARG A 118 -3.97 3.14 -11.59
CA ARG A 118 -5.20 3.54 -10.90
C ARG A 118 -4.94 4.28 -9.58
N GLN A 119 -3.83 4.00 -8.91
CA GLN A 119 -3.43 4.69 -7.67
C GLN A 119 -2.69 5.99 -7.94
N LEU A 120 -1.93 6.08 -9.06
CA LEU A 120 -1.22 7.29 -9.46
C LEU A 120 -2.05 8.21 -10.36
N ASN A 121 -3.27 7.82 -10.76
CA ASN A 121 -4.16 8.64 -11.57
C ASN A 121 -4.84 9.72 -10.71
N GLY A 122 -4.07 10.70 -10.26
CA GLY A 122 -4.56 11.79 -9.41
C GLY A 122 -3.51 12.88 -9.18
N VAL A 123 -3.98 13.98 -8.62
CA VAL A 123 -3.14 15.11 -8.23
C VAL A 123 -2.44 14.81 -6.91
N MET A 124 -1.18 15.18 -6.80
CA MET A 124 -0.38 15.15 -5.57
C MET A 124 0.32 16.49 -5.40
N THR A 125 0.40 16.96 -4.17
CA THR A 125 1.30 18.07 -3.82
C THR A 125 2.66 17.48 -3.44
N TYR A 126 3.68 17.82 -4.21
CA TYR A 126 5.06 17.35 -3.99
C TYR A 126 5.68 18.12 -2.82
N PRO A 127 5.99 17.48 -1.68
CA PRO A 127 6.40 18.18 -0.46
C PRO A 127 7.69 19.00 -0.63
N SER A 128 8.62 18.54 -1.49
CA SER A 128 9.90 19.21 -1.72
C SER A 128 9.78 20.55 -2.46
N THR A 129 8.70 20.74 -3.24
CA THR A 129 8.51 21.93 -4.08
C THR A 129 7.25 22.71 -3.76
N GLY A 130 6.29 22.10 -3.04
CA GLY A 130 4.96 22.65 -2.81
C GLY A 130 4.05 22.65 -4.07
N ILE A 131 4.54 22.14 -5.20
CA ILE A 131 3.79 22.12 -6.47
C ILE A 131 2.76 20.99 -6.42
N SER A 132 1.52 21.33 -6.78
CA SER A 132 0.45 20.33 -6.98
C SER A 132 0.35 20.02 -8.47
N ALA A 133 0.55 18.74 -8.83
CA ALA A 133 0.48 18.29 -10.22
C ALA A 133 -0.09 16.87 -10.32
N HIS A 134 -0.62 16.52 -11.48
CA HIS A 134 -1.12 15.19 -11.76
C HIS A 134 0.05 14.20 -11.89
N GLN A 135 0.06 13.13 -11.08
CA GLN A 135 1.22 12.24 -10.97
C GLN A 135 1.59 11.56 -12.30
N LEU A 136 0.61 11.00 -13.04
CA LEU A 136 0.89 10.36 -14.33
C LEU A 136 1.42 11.37 -15.36
N THR A 137 0.88 12.60 -15.38
CA THR A 137 1.38 13.67 -16.24
C THR A 137 2.83 14.02 -15.90
N THR A 138 3.12 14.15 -14.61
CA THR A 138 4.48 14.47 -14.13
C THR A 138 5.46 13.37 -14.51
N TRP A 139 5.14 12.10 -14.23
CA TRP A 139 6.03 10.97 -14.52
C TRP A 139 6.27 10.80 -16.03
N SER A 140 5.23 11.02 -16.85
CA SER A 140 5.37 11.03 -18.30
C SER A 140 6.26 12.18 -18.77
N ALA A 141 6.06 13.41 -18.26
CA ALA A 141 6.78 14.59 -18.68
C ALA A 141 8.28 14.55 -18.33
N ILE A 142 8.65 13.95 -17.20
CA ILE A 142 10.07 13.79 -16.79
C ILE A 142 10.73 12.54 -17.38
N GLY A 143 10.04 11.79 -18.25
CA GLY A 143 10.59 10.61 -18.92
C GLY A 143 10.81 9.40 -18.00
N MET A 144 10.07 9.30 -16.89
CA MET A 144 10.14 8.12 -16.01
C MET A 144 9.42 6.91 -16.60
N LEU A 145 8.39 7.12 -17.40
CA LEU A 145 7.62 6.05 -18.05
C LEU A 145 8.24 5.71 -19.42
N ASP A 146 8.11 4.46 -19.83
CA ASP A 146 8.51 3.98 -21.17
C ASP A 146 7.58 4.48 -22.28
N THR A 147 6.56 5.27 -21.94
CA THR A 147 5.60 5.86 -22.86
C THR A 147 5.27 7.29 -22.47
N THR A 148 4.83 8.08 -23.48
CA THR A 148 4.28 9.42 -23.25
C THR A 148 2.76 9.34 -23.21
N LEU A 149 2.17 9.89 -22.15
CA LEU A 149 0.72 9.91 -21.94
C LEU A 149 0.13 11.28 -22.27
N SER A 150 -0.81 11.32 -23.18
CA SER A 150 -1.63 12.52 -23.44
C SER A 150 -2.70 12.71 -22.35
N ALA A 151 -3.20 13.93 -22.20
CA ALA A 151 -4.27 14.23 -21.25
C ALA A 151 -5.55 13.41 -21.51
N GLY A 152 -5.88 13.17 -22.78
CA GLY A 152 -7.03 12.33 -23.16
C GLY A 152 -6.87 10.86 -22.75
N GLN A 153 -5.66 10.31 -22.93
CA GLN A 153 -5.35 8.97 -22.46
C GLN A 153 -5.48 8.88 -20.93
N ILE A 154 -4.86 9.82 -20.19
CA ILE A 154 -4.92 9.85 -18.72
C ILE A 154 -6.36 9.93 -18.22
N ALA A 155 -7.20 10.76 -18.83
CA ALA A 155 -8.61 10.92 -18.46
C ALA A 155 -9.44 9.64 -18.63
N SER A 156 -9.04 8.73 -19.52
CA SER A 156 -9.72 7.44 -19.76
C SER A 156 -9.24 6.31 -18.85
N LEU A 157 -8.15 6.50 -18.10
CA LEU A 157 -7.58 5.48 -17.23
C LEU A 157 -8.38 5.30 -15.94
N ALA A 158 -8.38 4.08 -15.42
CA ALA A 158 -8.97 3.79 -14.12
C ALA A 158 -8.34 4.64 -13.00
N LYS A 159 -9.16 4.99 -11.99
CA LYS A 159 -8.77 5.81 -10.85
C LYS A 159 -9.37 5.23 -9.57
N THR A 160 -8.55 5.08 -8.54
CA THR A 160 -9.02 4.79 -7.18
C THR A 160 -9.52 6.08 -6.50
N SER A 161 -10.43 5.92 -5.55
CA SER A 161 -11.05 7.03 -4.82
C SER A 161 -10.78 6.89 -3.32
N SER A 162 -10.67 8.02 -2.63
CA SER A 162 -10.59 8.04 -1.17
C SER A 162 -11.85 7.43 -0.54
N VAL A 163 -11.71 6.78 0.60
CA VAL A 163 -12.86 6.29 1.40
C VAL A 163 -13.77 7.43 1.87
N THR A 164 -13.25 8.65 1.95
CA THR A 164 -13.97 9.85 2.35
C THR A 164 -14.57 10.62 1.18
N ASP A 165 -14.31 10.22 -0.07
CA ASP A 165 -14.85 10.89 -1.26
C ASP A 165 -16.32 10.51 -1.48
N THR A 166 -17.23 11.34 -0.98
CA THR A 166 -18.68 11.13 -1.11
C THR A 166 -19.23 11.46 -2.49
N SER A 167 -18.44 11.99 -3.40
CA SER A 167 -18.86 12.25 -4.80
C SER A 167 -18.97 10.97 -5.63
N VAL A 168 -18.37 9.87 -5.16
CA VAL A 168 -18.45 8.55 -5.79
C VAL A 168 -19.20 7.54 -4.93
N SER A 169 -19.68 6.44 -5.54
CA SER A 169 -20.46 5.43 -4.84
C SER A 169 -19.66 4.76 -3.70
N LEU A 170 -20.36 4.25 -2.68
CA LEU A 170 -19.75 3.48 -1.60
C LEU A 170 -19.00 2.25 -2.15
N THR A 171 -19.56 1.58 -3.15
CA THR A 171 -18.92 0.44 -3.82
C THR A 171 -17.57 0.83 -4.44
N GLN A 172 -17.50 1.99 -5.11
CA GLN A 172 -16.26 2.51 -5.69
C GLN A 172 -15.22 2.77 -4.60
N ARG A 173 -15.61 3.42 -3.51
CA ARG A 173 -14.73 3.70 -2.37
C ARG A 173 -14.22 2.42 -1.70
N MET A 174 -15.12 1.46 -1.44
CA MET A 174 -14.78 0.17 -0.85
C MET A 174 -13.79 -0.60 -1.74
N ARG A 175 -14.08 -0.72 -3.03
CA ARG A 175 -13.19 -1.42 -3.97
C ARG A 175 -11.83 -0.75 -4.08
N SER A 176 -11.78 0.58 -4.06
CA SER A 176 -10.52 1.33 -4.03
C SER A 176 -9.71 1.05 -2.76
N TYR A 177 -10.37 0.98 -1.62
CA TYR A 177 -9.74 0.64 -0.34
C TYR A 177 -9.19 -0.79 -0.33
N LEU A 178 -9.98 -1.76 -0.80
CA LEU A 178 -9.56 -3.17 -0.88
C LEU A 178 -8.39 -3.35 -1.85
N ASP A 179 -8.41 -2.67 -2.98
CA ASP A 179 -7.31 -2.71 -3.93
C ASP A 179 -6.02 -2.17 -3.33
N ALA A 180 -6.07 -0.99 -2.71
CA ALA A 180 -4.89 -0.34 -2.17
C ALA A 180 -4.25 -1.06 -0.97
N ASN A 181 -5.06 -1.77 -0.16
CA ASN A 181 -4.59 -2.35 1.11
C ASN A 181 -4.54 -3.88 1.11
N CYS A 182 -5.31 -4.56 0.27
CA CYS A 182 -5.50 -6.01 0.35
C CYS A 182 -5.10 -6.76 -0.94
N SER A 183 -5.17 -6.10 -2.11
CA SER A 183 -5.00 -6.78 -3.40
C SER A 183 -3.60 -7.35 -3.65
N HIS A 184 -2.59 -6.89 -2.92
CA HIS A 184 -1.24 -7.43 -3.02
C HIS A 184 -1.13 -8.87 -2.46
N CYS A 185 -2.02 -9.24 -1.54
CA CYS A 185 -2.13 -10.59 -0.99
C CYS A 185 -3.37 -11.33 -1.51
N HIS A 186 -4.54 -10.65 -1.54
CA HIS A 186 -5.82 -11.23 -1.95
C HIS A 186 -6.01 -11.09 -3.46
N ARG A 187 -5.42 -12.03 -4.20
CA ARG A 187 -5.48 -12.15 -5.66
C ARG A 187 -5.11 -13.56 -6.12
N PRO A 188 -5.44 -13.97 -7.34
CA PRO A 188 -4.90 -15.19 -7.93
C PRO A 188 -3.37 -15.17 -7.93
N GLY A 189 -2.76 -16.25 -7.41
CA GLY A 189 -1.31 -16.33 -7.23
C GLY A 189 -0.74 -15.50 -6.07
N GLY A 190 -1.58 -14.89 -5.24
CA GLY A 190 -1.18 -14.22 -4.01
C GLY A 190 -0.76 -15.20 -2.91
N VAL A 191 -0.19 -14.68 -1.81
CA VAL A 191 0.38 -15.50 -0.73
C VAL A 191 -0.66 -16.03 0.26
N LEU A 192 -1.85 -15.47 0.31
CA LEU A 192 -2.91 -15.90 1.22
C LEU A 192 -3.81 -16.95 0.56
N ARG A 193 -4.19 -17.94 1.34
CA ARG A 193 -5.14 -19.01 0.96
C ARG A 193 -6.58 -18.50 0.92
N SER A 194 -6.83 -17.30 0.38
CA SER A 194 -8.17 -16.80 0.31
C SER A 194 -8.72 -16.97 -1.09
N SER A 195 -9.98 -17.35 -1.17
CA SER A 195 -10.71 -17.55 -2.42
C SER A 195 -11.22 -16.25 -3.05
N TRP A 196 -10.92 -15.09 -2.46
CA TRP A 196 -11.43 -13.81 -2.95
C TRP A 196 -10.33 -12.92 -3.55
N ASP A 197 -10.72 -12.06 -4.48
CA ASP A 197 -9.84 -11.16 -5.23
C ASP A 197 -10.17 -9.69 -4.89
N ALA A 198 -9.21 -9.00 -4.30
CA ALA A 198 -9.36 -7.60 -3.89
C ALA A 198 -9.05 -6.59 -5.01
N ARG A 199 -8.56 -7.03 -6.17
CA ARG A 199 -8.14 -6.12 -7.24
C ARG A 199 -9.29 -5.27 -7.76
N PHE A 200 -9.00 -4.01 -8.01
CA PHE A 200 -9.94 -3.04 -8.55
C PHE A 200 -10.46 -3.44 -9.95
N ASP A 201 -9.59 -4.04 -10.76
CA ASP A 201 -9.92 -4.45 -12.13
C ASP A 201 -10.84 -5.68 -12.18
N THR A 202 -10.92 -6.48 -11.10
CA THR A 202 -11.84 -7.62 -11.03
C THR A 202 -13.26 -7.14 -10.77
N PRO A 203 -14.24 -7.46 -11.62
CA PRO A 203 -15.63 -7.11 -11.38
C PRO A 203 -16.15 -7.60 -10.02
N LEU A 204 -16.94 -6.79 -9.30
CA LEU A 204 -17.41 -7.12 -7.94
C LEU A 204 -18.05 -8.50 -7.83
N ALA A 205 -18.82 -8.90 -8.82
CA ALA A 205 -19.47 -10.22 -8.86
C ALA A 205 -18.48 -11.40 -8.95
N LEU A 206 -17.24 -11.12 -9.40
CA LEU A 206 -16.19 -12.13 -9.56
C LEU A 206 -15.14 -12.05 -8.45
N GLN A 207 -15.23 -11.07 -7.56
CA GLN A 207 -14.26 -10.90 -6.46
C GLN A 207 -14.39 -11.98 -5.37
N GLY A 208 -15.54 -12.69 -5.29
CA GLY A 208 -15.77 -13.74 -4.29
C GLY A 208 -15.84 -13.22 -2.85
N ILE A 209 -16.24 -11.95 -2.63
CA ILE A 209 -16.28 -11.33 -1.30
C ILE A 209 -17.69 -11.16 -0.74
N VAL A 210 -18.72 -11.05 -1.60
CA VAL A 210 -20.09 -10.80 -1.17
C VAL A 210 -20.78 -12.11 -0.84
N ASP A 211 -21.27 -12.24 0.39
CA ASP A 211 -22.01 -13.40 0.94
C ASP A 211 -21.24 -14.74 0.87
N VAL A 212 -19.92 -14.68 0.79
CA VAL A 212 -19.02 -15.84 0.76
C VAL A 212 -18.53 -16.15 2.18
N ALA A 213 -18.54 -17.43 2.55
CA ALA A 213 -18.03 -17.86 3.86
C ALA A 213 -16.49 -17.61 3.94
N PRO A 214 -15.97 -17.04 5.03
CA PRO A 214 -14.54 -16.95 5.25
C PRO A 214 -13.94 -18.33 5.57
N GLU A 215 -12.65 -18.52 5.39
CA GLU A 215 -11.95 -19.75 5.78
C GLU A 215 -11.99 -19.99 7.29
N GLY A 216 -11.99 -18.92 8.10
CA GLY A 216 -12.17 -18.96 9.55
C GLY A 216 -13.28 -18.03 9.97
N ASN A 217 -14.25 -18.52 10.77
CA ASN A 217 -15.42 -17.74 11.16
C ASN A 217 -15.19 -16.86 12.41
N PHE A 218 -14.00 -16.93 13.03
CA PHE A 218 -13.63 -16.15 14.23
C PHE A 218 -14.63 -16.27 15.39
N GLY A 219 -15.38 -17.39 15.46
CA GLY A 219 -16.42 -17.62 16.47
C GLY A 219 -17.76 -16.96 16.13
N ILE A 220 -17.92 -16.40 14.95
CA ILE A 220 -19.16 -15.76 14.48
C ILE A 220 -19.96 -16.76 13.65
N ASP A 221 -21.10 -17.22 14.17
CA ASP A 221 -21.97 -18.12 13.42
C ASP A 221 -22.61 -17.41 12.21
N GLY A 222 -22.50 -18.06 11.06
CA GLY A 222 -22.98 -17.49 9.80
C GLY A 222 -22.13 -16.34 9.26
N ALA A 223 -20.83 -16.23 9.70
CA ALA A 223 -19.90 -15.24 9.19
C ALA A 223 -19.77 -15.27 7.66
N ARG A 224 -19.59 -14.09 7.07
CA ARG A 224 -19.28 -13.88 5.64
C ARG A 224 -18.11 -12.93 5.51
N VAL A 225 -17.42 -12.98 4.38
CA VAL A 225 -16.37 -11.97 4.08
C VAL A 225 -17.00 -10.57 4.04
N ILE A 226 -18.12 -10.43 3.32
CA ILE A 226 -19.02 -9.28 3.42
C ILE A 226 -20.46 -9.83 3.45
N LYS A 227 -21.20 -9.55 4.54
CA LYS A 227 -22.62 -9.87 4.66
C LYS A 227 -23.47 -8.65 4.34
N PRO A 228 -24.15 -8.58 3.19
CA PRO A 228 -25.00 -7.44 2.86
C PRO A 228 -26.06 -7.18 3.95
N GLY A 229 -26.07 -5.93 4.46
CA GLY A 229 -27.03 -5.51 5.49
C GLY A 229 -26.76 -6.00 6.91
N ASP A 230 -25.67 -6.75 7.15
CA ASP A 230 -25.33 -7.29 8.46
C ASP A 230 -23.83 -7.17 8.73
N LYS A 231 -23.45 -6.05 9.38
CA LYS A 231 -22.05 -5.76 9.71
C LYS A 231 -21.48 -6.68 10.80
N ASP A 232 -22.34 -7.29 11.61
CA ASP A 232 -21.91 -8.11 12.73
C ASP A 232 -21.53 -9.54 12.28
N LYS A 233 -21.87 -9.86 11.03
CA LYS A 233 -21.49 -11.10 10.34
C LYS A 233 -20.51 -10.88 9.19
N SER A 234 -19.95 -9.65 9.05
CA SER A 234 -18.97 -9.30 8.02
C SER A 234 -17.57 -9.26 8.57
#